data_54c708ede83b317a01cd9c774c60e7dd
#
_entry.id   54c708ede83b317a01cd9c774c60e7dd
#
_cell.length_a   1.000
_cell.length_b   1.000
_cell.length_c   1.000
_cell.angle_alpha   90.00
_cell.angle_beta   90.00
_cell.angle_gamma   90.00
#
_symmetry.space_group_name_H-M   'P 1'
#
loop_
_entity.id
_entity.type
_entity.pdbx_description
1 polymer ?
#
loop_
_entity_poly.entity_id
_entity_poly.type
_entity_poly.pdbx_seq_one_letter_code
_entity_poly.pdbx_strand_id
1 'polypeptide(L)'
;MHGSFNLCIPVTIADLKLVLIRFPLPYRVGDTARPRNGDEKLRCEAATYAWMQDECPDVPIPHLYGFALSSGQCFTAVEHRPLLVRLYHHLRSLFLSWLGRPVPSNLVPHKCGLSNELGGYLLIEYIDRKQGQMLSNTWETGRTDDRLRKNLFRSLSRTILRISRVGFPCIGSFIIDDQGFVRLENRPLTLEIQDLENNGIPIDIPRDRTYNTVDSYINALLSCHDKRLHFQPNAVHNGADCAAQMSALTIMRAVRQEFCRPELNNGPFYARLTDTTANNLIVDEDWNIKCLIDLEWMAILPSEFIQPPSWLTSEAVDEINVEEYNKRREEFMEIFEEEEKRLPQVESGVPYSSIMKTGWDIGTFWYVLALRSPTGLYSVFYDRIQPRFCKEHNDDVHFYTSTYPYWTCNANAFVKKKVEDKEIYDKKLREAFKVP
;
A
#
# COMPACT_ATOMS: atom_id res chain seq x y z
N MET A 1 -14.16 8.63 -15.95
CA MET A 1 -12.70 8.40 -15.87
C MET A 1 -12.47 6.99 -15.35
N HIS A 2 -11.62 6.21 -15.99
CA HIS A 2 -11.30 4.85 -15.56
C HIS A 2 -9.96 4.87 -14.82
N GLY A 3 -9.98 4.58 -13.53
CA GLY A 3 -8.77 4.30 -12.75
C GLY A 3 -8.45 2.80 -12.77
N SER A 4 -7.33 2.40 -12.16
CA SER A 4 -6.91 0.99 -12.07
C SER A 4 -7.87 0.13 -11.25
N PHE A 5 -8.42 0.68 -10.16
CA PHE A 5 -9.28 -0.03 -9.20
C PHE A 5 -10.69 0.56 -9.08
N ASN A 6 -10.91 1.77 -9.61
CA ASN A 6 -12.17 2.47 -9.44
C ASN A 6 -12.68 3.06 -10.77
N LEU A 7 -13.99 3.06 -10.93
CA LEU A 7 -14.69 3.92 -11.88
C LEU A 7 -14.97 5.26 -11.21
N CYS A 8 -14.46 6.35 -11.78
CA CYS A 8 -14.59 7.70 -11.24
C CYS A 8 -15.55 8.52 -12.10
N ILE A 9 -16.64 9.03 -11.53
CA ILE A 9 -17.68 9.82 -12.21
C ILE A 9 -17.75 11.19 -11.56
N PRO A 10 -17.36 12.28 -12.27
CA PRO A 10 -17.60 13.63 -11.78
C PRO A 10 -19.10 13.97 -11.88
N VAL A 11 -19.65 14.52 -10.80
CA VAL A 11 -21.08 14.88 -10.70
C VAL A 11 -21.19 16.30 -10.17
N THR A 12 -22.03 17.11 -10.79
CA THR A 12 -22.38 18.44 -10.28
C THR A 12 -23.58 18.29 -9.35
N ILE A 13 -23.43 18.71 -8.10
CA ILE A 13 -24.52 18.78 -7.12
C ILE A 13 -25.06 20.21 -7.00
N ALA A 14 -26.08 20.41 -6.18
CA ALA A 14 -26.67 21.72 -5.94
C ALA A 14 -25.57 22.78 -5.64
N ASP A 15 -25.79 24.02 -6.07
CA ASP A 15 -24.84 25.14 -5.98
C ASP A 15 -23.57 25.00 -6.86
N LEU A 16 -23.64 24.22 -7.94
CA LEU A 16 -22.57 24.03 -8.94
C LEU A 16 -21.26 23.42 -8.35
N LYS A 17 -21.34 22.79 -7.19
CA LYS A 17 -20.19 22.08 -6.61
C LYS A 17 -19.95 20.78 -7.36
N LEU A 18 -18.72 20.61 -7.87
CA LEU A 18 -18.30 19.38 -8.55
C LEU A 18 -17.72 18.40 -7.52
N VAL A 19 -18.22 17.19 -7.50
CA VAL A 19 -17.77 16.09 -6.64
C VAL A 19 -17.38 14.88 -7.48
N LEU A 20 -16.61 13.97 -6.93
CA LEU A 20 -16.19 12.74 -7.58
C LEU A 20 -16.82 11.55 -6.85
N ILE A 21 -17.61 10.75 -7.58
CA ILE A 21 -18.08 9.46 -7.08
C ILE A 21 -17.12 8.40 -7.58
N ARG A 22 -16.60 7.56 -6.66
CA ARG A 22 -15.70 6.45 -6.96
C ARG A 22 -16.38 5.13 -6.65
N PHE A 23 -16.49 4.26 -7.64
CA PHE A 23 -17.03 2.91 -7.51
C PHE A 23 -15.87 1.91 -7.60
N PRO A 24 -15.62 1.07 -6.60
CA PRO A 24 -14.67 -0.04 -6.73
C PRO A 24 -15.09 -0.96 -7.88
N LEU A 25 -14.12 -1.36 -8.72
CA LEU A 25 -14.38 -2.28 -9.82
C LEU A 25 -14.33 -3.73 -9.28
N PRO A 26 -15.46 -4.47 -9.28
CA PRO A 26 -15.52 -5.81 -8.65
C PRO A 26 -14.45 -6.77 -9.17
N TYR A 27 -14.15 -6.68 -10.48
CA TYR A 27 -13.13 -7.49 -11.15
C TYR A 27 -11.68 -7.01 -10.89
N ARG A 28 -11.48 -5.92 -10.13
CA ARG A 28 -10.18 -5.41 -9.70
C ARG A 28 -9.94 -5.54 -8.22
N VAL A 29 -10.99 -5.76 -7.44
CA VAL A 29 -10.89 -5.91 -5.97
C VAL A 29 -11.07 -7.36 -5.52
N GLY A 30 -11.22 -8.30 -6.46
CA GLY A 30 -11.31 -9.72 -6.15
C GLY A 30 -12.62 -10.15 -5.49
N ASP A 31 -13.70 -9.38 -5.63
CA ASP A 31 -15.02 -9.69 -5.03
C ASP A 31 -15.56 -11.06 -5.44
N THR A 32 -15.23 -11.52 -6.65
CA THR A 32 -15.64 -12.85 -7.14
C THR A 32 -15.01 -13.98 -6.34
N ALA A 33 -13.72 -13.85 -6.00
CA ALA A 33 -12.98 -14.86 -5.24
C ALA A 33 -13.19 -14.68 -3.72
N ARG A 34 -13.38 -13.44 -3.29
CA ARG A 34 -13.51 -13.04 -1.87
C ARG A 34 -14.62 -12.00 -1.69
N PRO A 35 -15.87 -12.42 -1.51
CA PRO A 35 -17.03 -11.52 -1.39
C PRO A 35 -16.83 -10.45 -0.31
N ARG A 36 -17.25 -9.22 -0.58
CA ARG A 36 -17.12 -8.01 0.24
C ARG A 36 -15.71 -7.39 0.28
N ASN A 37 -14.80 -7.74 -0.61
CA ASN A 37 -13.52 -7.01 -0.72
C ASN A 37 -13.75 -5.54 -1.07
N GLY A 38 -14.73 -5.23 -1.91
CA GLY A 38 -15.12 -3.85 -2.21
C GLY A 38 -15.58 -3.08 -0.97
N ASP A 39 -16.38 -3.69 -0.09
CA ASP A 39 -16.83 -3.07 1.16
C ASP A 39 -15.66 -2.89 2.16
N GLU A 40 -14.76 -3.89 2.28
CA GLU A 40 -13.54 -3.77 3.09
C GLU A 40 -12.69 -2.59 2.63
N LYS A 41 -12.43 -2.50 1.31
CA LYS A 41 -11.67 -1.42 0.70
C LYS A 41 -12.29 -0.04 0.99
N LEU A 42 -13.62 0.10 0.78
CA LEU A 42 -14.33 1.36 1.06
C LEU A 42 -14.26 1.78 2.53
N ARG A 43 -14.42 0.84 3.46
CA ARG A 43 -14.31 1.10 4.89
C ARG A 43 -12.89 1.51 5.30
N CYS A 44 -11.86 0.89 4.73
CA CYS A 44 -10.47 1.22 5.01
C CYS A 44 -10.10 2.58 4.40
N GLU A 45 -10.49 2.85 3.15
CA GLU A 45 -10.24 4.14 2.51
C GLU A 45 -10.95 5.28 3.25
N ALA A 46 -12.24 5.13 3.60
CA ALA A 46 -12.96 6.13 4.38
C ALA A 46 -12.35 6.35 5.78
N ALA A 47 -11.86 5.28 6.43
CA ALA A 47 -11.14 5.38 7.69
C ALA A 47 -9.83 6.15 7.55
N THR A 48 -9.11 5.95 6.44
CA THR A 48 -7.90 6.71 6.11
C THR A 48 -8.19 8.19 5.98
N TYR A 49 -9.23 8.55 5.20
CA TYR A 49 -9.67 9.95 5.08
C TYR A 49 -10.02 10.57 6.44
N ALA A 50 -10.84 9.87 7.24
CA ALA A 50 -11.26 10.37 8.54
C ALA A 50 -10.05 10.58 9.48
N TRP A 51 -9.14 9.60 9.56
CA TRP A 51 -7.94 9.70 10.38
C TRP A 51 -7.00 10.83 9.90
N MET A 52 -6.78 10.94 8.59
CA MET A 52 -5.89 11.99 8.06
C MET A 52 -6.49 13.40 8.24
N GLN A 53 -7.79 13.57 8.13
CA GLN A 53 -8.46 14.85 8.38
C GLN A 53 -8.32 15.28 9.84
N ASP A 54 -8.35 14.34 10.78
CA ASP A 54 -8.25 14.63 12.22
C ASP A 54 -6.78 14.80 12.67
N GLU A 55 -5.88 13.88 12.27
CA GLU A 55 -4.50 13.81 12.80
C GLU A 55 -3.47 14.50 11.90
N CYS A 56 -3.76 14.67 10.61
CA CYS A 56 -2.84 15.22 9.62
C CYS A 56 -3.46 16.39 8.82
N PRO A 57 -4.06 17.41 9.48
CA PRO A 57 -4.80 18.48 8.78
C PRO A 57 -3.96 19.31 7.82
N ASP A 58 -2.64 19.31 8.00
CA ASP A 58 -1.70 19.98 7.11
C ASP A 58 -1.32 19.18 5.86
N VAL A 59 -1.74 17.91 5.74
CA VAL A 59 -1.53 17.10 4.54
C VAL A 59 -2.71 17.33 3.60
N PRO A 60 -2.49 17.88 2.40
CA PRO A 60 -3.58 18.21 1.50
C PRO A 60 -4.15 16.91 0.87
N ILE A 61 -5.40 16.62 1.20
CA ILE A 61 -6.18 15.50 0.63
C ILE A 61 -7.55 16.01 0.20
N PRO A 62 -8.26 15.32 -0.73
CA PRO A 62 -9.63 15.68 -1.07
C PRO A 62 -10.54 15.56 0.15
N HIS A 63 -11.54 16.40 0.24
CA HIS A 63 -12.56 16.28 1.29
C HIS A 63 -13.43 15.05 1.06
N LEU A 64 -13.67 14.24 2.11
CA LEU A 64 -14.59 13.11 2.08
C LEU A 64 -16.00 13.54 2.50
N TYR A 65 -16.96 13.52 1.58
CA TYR A 65 -18.36 13.83 1.87
C TYR A 65 -19.13 12.66 2.45
N GLY A 66 -18.73 11.42 2.09
CA GLY A 66 -19.36 10.21 2.58
C GLY A 66 -19.05 9.00 1.73
N PHE A 67 -19.58 7.86 2.14
CA PHE A 67 -19.47 6.60 1.39
C PHE A 67 -20.69 5.72 1.64
N ALA A 68 -20.91 4.75 0.79
CA ALA A 68 -21.93 3.72 0.94
C ALA A 68 -21.32 2.34 0.73
N LEU A 69 -21.90 1.35 1.38
CA LEU A 69 -21.55 -0.06 1.26
C LEU A 69 -22.57 -0.79 0.36
N SER A 70 -22.17 -1.92 -0.17
CA SER A 70 -23.05 -2.79 -0.97
C SER A 70 -24.31 -3.25 -0.21
N SER A 71 -24.25 -3.25 1.13
CA SER A 71 -25.37 -3.58 2.02
C SER A 71 -26.46 -2.51 2.15
N GLY A 72 -26.25 -1.33 1.58
CA GLY A 72 -27.17 -0.20 1.75
C GLY A 72 -26.90 0.68 2.98
N GLN A 73 -25.88 0.39 3.76
CA GLN A 73 -25.43 1.27 4.82
C GLN A 73 -24.64 2.43 4.23
N CYS A 74 -25.02 3.66 4.61
CA CYS A 74 -24.38 4.89 4.16
C CYS A 74 -23.76 5.62 5.35
N PHE A 75 -22.71 6.36 5.06
CA PHE A 75 -22.03 7.25 6.00
C PHE A 75 -21.89 8.62 5.33
N THR A 76 -22.31 9.67 6.00
CA THR A 76 -22.26 11.04 5.47
C THR A 76 -21.55 11.92 6.47
N ALA A 77 -20.69 12.84 5.99
CA ALA A 77 -20.03 13.82 6.82
C ALA A 77 -21.05 14.63 7.63
N VAL A 78 -20.79 14.78 8.92
CA VAL A 78 -21.74 15.35 9.91
C VAL A 78 -22.26 16.73 9.50
N GLU A 79 -21.47 17.54 8.85
CA GLU A 79 -21.83 18.89 8.36
C GLU A 79 -22.96 18.88 7.33
N HIS A 80 -23.16 17.78 6.62
CA HIS A 80 -24.22 17.59 5.64
C HIS A 80 -25.46 16.86 6.20
N ARG A 81 -25.51 16.69 7.55
CA ARG A 81 -26.67 16.09 8.23
C ARG A 81 -27.58 17.14 8.83
N PRO A 82 -28.87 16.82 9.06
CA PRO A 82 -29.81 17.73 9.73
C PRO A 82 -29.28 18.23 11.09
N LEU A 83 -29.63 19.46 11.48
CA LEU A 83 -29.13 20.12 12.69
C LEU A 83 -29.25 19.25 13.96
N LEU A 84 -30.37 18.55 14.16
CA LEU A 84 -30.57 17.68 15.33
C LEU A 84 -29.55 16.52 15.36
N VAL A 85 -29.23 15.93 14.20
CA VAL A 85 -28.22 14.86 14.10
C VAL A 85 -26.83 15.41 14.40
N ARG A 86 -26.51 16.60 13.89
CA ARG A 86 -25.23 17.29 14.15
C ARG A 86 -25.08 17.59 15.64
N LEU A 87 -26.11 18.12 16.28
CA LEU A 87 -26.11 18.42 17.72
C LEU A 87 -25.94 17.15 18.54
N TYR A 88 -26.71 16.09 18.23
CA TYR A 88 -26.56 14.79 18.89
C TYR A 88 -25.17 14.21 18.74
N HIS A 89 -24.60 14.23 17.54
CA HIS A 89 -23.25 13.75 17.28
C HIS A 89 -22.22 14.53 18.10
N HIS A 90 -22.32 15.86 18.14
CA HIS A 90 -21.41 16.72 18.90
C HIS A 90 -21.50 16.45 20.41
N LEU A 91 -22.71 16.38 20.96
CA LEU A 91 -22.90 16.07 22.38
C LEU A 91 -22.40 14.67 22.75
N ARG A 92 -22.64 13.67 21.89
CA ARG A 92 -22.11 12.31 22.06
C ARG A 92 -20.59 12.31 22.07
N SER A 93 -19.96 13.02 21.13
CA SER A 93 -18.49 13.12 21.02
C SER A 93 -17.88 13.79 22.26
N LEU A 94 -18.44 14.90 22.73
CA LEU A 94 -18.03 15.56 23.98
C LEU A 94 -18.16 14.63 25.19
N PHE A 95 -19.29 13.93 25.31
CA PHE A 95 -19.53 13.04 26.43
C PHE A 95 -18.54 11.86 26.45
N LEU A 96 -18.28 11.24 25.28
CA LEU A 96 -17.31 10.14 25.16
C LEU A 96 -15.89 10.64 25.43
N SER A 97 -15.52 11.81 24.92
CA SER A 97 -14.22 12.42 25.19
C SER A 97 -14.04 12.70 26.69
N TRP A 98 -15.07 13.26 27.36
CA TRP A 98 -15.05 13.47 28.81
C TRP A 98 -14.86 12.19 29.62
N LEU A 99 -15.40 11.07 29.13
CA LEU A 99 -15.22 9.74 29.73
C LEU A 99 -13.87 9.08 29.36
N GLY A 100 -13.01 9.72 28.58
CA GLY A 100 -11.77 9.12 28.07
C GLY A 100 -12.01 7.92 27.15
N ARG A 101 -13.17 7.86 26.47
CA ARG A 101 -13.53 6.79 25.52
C ARG A 101 -13.29 7.25 24.09
N PRO A 102 -13.04 6.30 23.16
CA PRO A 102 -12.93 6.63 21.74
C PRO A 102 -14.13 7.45 21.26
N VAL A 103 -13.85 8.43 20.40
CA VAL A 103 -14.83 9.33 19.80
C VAL A 103 -15.14 8.85 18.38
N PRO A 104 -16.43 8.85 17.94
CA PRO A 104 -16.76 8.52 16.56
C PRO A 104 -16.19 9.56 15.60
N SER A 105 -15.84 9.13 14.40
CA SER A 105 -15.41 10.02 13.31
C SER A 105 -16.55 10.97 12.89
N ASN A 106 -16.22 11.97 12.09
CA ASN A 106 -17.21 12.88 11.52
C ASN A 106 -18.17 12.25 10.47
N LEU A 107 -18.09 10.94 10.25
CA LEU A 107 -18.94 10.18 9.32
C LEU A 107 -20.09 9.51 10.06
N VAL A 108 -21.28 10.03 9.86
CA VAL A 108 -22.50 9.60 10.58
C VAL A 108 -23.20 8.48 9.80
N PRO A 109 -23.36 7.27 10.38
CA PRO A 109 -24.05 6.16 9.73
C PRO A 109 -25.56 6.41 9.60
N HIS A 110 -26.13 5.97 8.46
CA HIS A 110 -27.58 5.96 8.22
C HIS A 110 -27.93 4.95 7.13
N LYS A 111 -29.21 4.67 6.93
CA LYS A 111 -29.69 3.87 5.80
C LYS A 111 -30.00 4.77 4.60
N CYS A 112 -29.63 4.37 3.41
CA CYS A 112 -29.95 5.05 2.16
C CYS A 112 -30.69 4.09 1.23
N GLY A 113 -31.82 4.51 0.66
CA GLY A 113 -32.66 3.66 -0.20
C GLY A 113 -32.05 3.36 -1.58
N LEU A 114 -31.11 4.18 -2.04
CA LEU A 114 -30.53 4.09 -3.40
C LEU A 114 -29.27 3.18 -3.48
N SER A 115 -28.64 2.86 -2.36
CA SER A 115 -27.34 2.18 -2.37
C SER A 115 -27.41 0.70 -2.82
N ASN A 116 -28.54 0.04 -2.62
CA ASN A 116 -28.72 -1.37 -3.04
C ASN A 116 -28.68 -1.54 -4.58
N GLU A 117 -28.98 -0.49 -5.34
CA GLU A 117 -28.97 -0.54 -6.82
C GLU A 117 -27.63 -0.12 -7.41
N LEU A 118 -26.90 0.78 -6.72
CA LEU A 118 -25.65 1.35 -7.20
C LEU A 118 -24.40 0.57 -6.74
N GLY A 119 -24.53 -0.32 -5.76
CA GLY A 119 -23.39 -0.93 -5.09
C GLY A 119 -22.68 0.03 -4.10
N GLY A 120 -21.48 -0.36 -3.64
CA GLY A 120 -20.68 0.49 -2.75
C GLY A 120 -19.99 1.63 -3.53
N TYR A 121 -19.86 2.80 -2.90
CA TYR A 121 -19.16 3.96 -3.49
C TYR A 121 -18.54 4.88 -2.44
N LEU A 122 -17.58 5.68 -2.88
CA LEU A 122 -16.98 6.78 -2.12
C LEU A 122 -17.32 8.11 -2.80
N LEU A 123 -17.67 9.14 -2.02
CA LEU A 123 -17.96 10.49 -2.51
C LEU A 123 -16.95 11.47 -1.95
N ILE A 124 -16.10 12.01 -2.81
CA ILE A 124 -15.00 12.92 -2.45
C ILE A 124 -15.04 14.22 -3.25
N GLU A 125 -14.25 15.18 -2.81
CA GLU A 125 -14.02 16.42 -3.54
C GLU A 125 -13.39 16.12 -4.91
N TYR A 126 -13.88 16.83 -5.94
CA TYR A 126 -13.23 16.84 -7.24
C TYR A 126 -12.13 17.90 -7.25
N ILE A 127 -10.91 17.49 -7.52
CA ILE A 127 -9.76 18.41 -7.63
C ILE A 127 -9.71 18.94 -9.08
N ASP A 128 -9.98 20.23 -9.25
CA ASP A 128 -9.95 20.89 -10.56
C ASP A 128 -8.52 21.05 -11.07
N ARG A 129 -8.35 20.99 -12.39
CA ARG A 129 -7.05 21.22 -13.06
C ARG A 129 -6.43 22.59 -12.72
N LYS A 130 -7.22 23.56 -12.29
CA LYS A 130 -6.73 24.86 -11.81
C LYS A 130 -5.99 24.77 -10.48
N GLN A 131 -6.24 23.74 -9.69
CA GLN A 131 -5.57 23.50 -8.42
C GLN A 131 -4.22 22.81 -8.59
N GLY A 132 -4.00 22.15 -9.74
CA GLY A 132 -2.78 21.45 -10.08
C GLY A 132 -3.00 20.37 -11.13
N GLN A 133 -1.93 19.65 -11.43
CA GLN A 133 -1.97 18.50 -12.35
C GLN A 133 -1.26 17.30 -11.75
N MET A 134 -1.57 16.11 -12.25
CA MET A 134 -0.85 14.90 -11.84
C MET A 134 0.63 15.05 -12.16
N LEU A 135 1.49 14.72 -11.20
CA LEU A 135 2.94 14.74 -11.38
C LEU A 135 3.38 13.88 -12.57
N SER A 136 2.73 12.74 -12.80
CA SER A 136 3.01 11.85 -13.94
C SER A 136 2.89 12.52 -15.29
N ASN A 137 2.10 13.58 -15.44
CA ASN A 137 1.99 14.33 -16.71
C ASN A 137 3.24 15.13 -17.04
N THR A 138 4.04 15.50 -16.07
CA THR A 138 5.21 16.36 -16.22
C THR A 138 6.51 15.73 -15.74
N TRP A 139 6.42 14.56 -15.08
CA TRP A 139 7.56 13.89 -14.45
C TRP A 139 8.70 13.61 -15.44
N GLU A 140 8.41 12.97 -16.57
CA GLU A 140 9.45 12.60 -17.54
C GLU A 140 10.15 13.81 -18.16
N THR A 141 9.45 14.93 -18.36
CA THR A 141 10.03 16.16 -18.93
C THR A 141 10.74 17.02 -17.89
N GLY A 142 10.27 17.00 -16.64
CA GLY A 142 10.77 17.89 -15.57
C GLY A 142 11.74 17.23 -14.59
N ARG A 143 11.88 15.89 -14.59
CA ARG A 143 12.69 15.16 -13.58
C ARG A 143 14.19 15.46 -13.66
N THR A 144 14.67 16.15 -14.69
CA THR A 144 16.04 16.63 -14.80
C THR A 144 16.23 18.04 -14.23
N ASP A 145 15.16 18.80 -13.97
CA ASP A 145 15.22 20.13 -13.35
C ASP A 145 15.40 20.00 -11.83
N ASP A 146 16.53 20.45 -11.31
CA ASP A 146 16.90 20.37 -9.89
C ASP A 146 15.94 21.17 -9.00
N ARG A 147 15.40 22.30 -9.47
CA ARG A 147 14.47 23.13 -8.71
C ARG A 147 13.14 22.41 -8.49
N LEU A 148 12.60 21.82 -9.55
CA LEU A 148 11.35 21.07 -9.50
C LEU A 148 11.48 19.86 -8.58
N ARG A 149 12.55 19.07 -8.73
CA ARG A 149 12.79 17.91 -7.84
C ARG A 149 12.94 18.31 -6.38
N LYS A 150 13.70 19.37 -6.07
CA LYS A 150 13.87 19.84 -4.69
C LYS A 150 12.56 20.27 -4.06
N ASN A 151 11.67 20.93 -4.79
CA ASN A 151 10.35 21.30 -4.29
C ASN A 151 9.47 20.06 -4.03
N LEU A 152 9.48 19.12 -4.98
CA LEU A 152 8.78 17.84 -4.82
C LEU A 152 9.30 17.08 -3.61
N PHE A 153 10.62 16.89 -3.50
CA PHE A 153 11.22 16.13 -2.40
C PHE A 153 10.94 16.77 -1.05
N ARG A 154 10.96 18.11 -0.97
CA ARG A 154 10.58 18.84 0.24
C ARG A 154 9.12 18.61 0.63
N SER A 155 8.21 18.73 -0.32
CA SER A 155 6.78 18.49 -0.09
C SER A 155 6.50 17.05 0.30
N LEU A 156 7.14 16.08 -0.38
CA LEU A 156 6.98 14.65 -0.14
C LEU A 156 7.56 14.26 1.23
N SER A 157 8.74 14.78 1.59
CA SER A 157 9.35 14.56 2.90
C SER A 157 8.44 15.05 4.03
N ARG A 158 7.88 16.25 3.92
CA ARG A 158 6.92 16.78 4.88
C ARG A 158 5.68 15.89 5.00
N THR A 159 5.18 15.42 3.89
CA THR A 159 4.02 14.51 3.85
C THR A 159 4.31 13.21 4.57
N ILE A 160 5.42 12.54 4.24
CA ILE A 160 5.83 11.28 4.89
C ILE A 160 5.99 11.49 6.40
N LEU A 161 6.72 12.51 6.81
CA LEU A 161 6.98 12.82 8.23
C LEU A 161 5.70 13.11 9.02
N ARG A 162 4.73 13.81 8.41
CA ARG A 162 3.44 14.13 9.07
C ARG A 162 2.56 12.91 9.22
N ILE A 163 2.44 12.08 8.18
CA ILE A 163 1.64 10.85 8.21
C ILE A 163 2.25 9.85 9.21
N SER A 164 3.57 9.76 9.28
CA SER A 164 4.28 8.82 10.17
C SER A 164 4.51 9.37 11.59
N ARG A 165 3.88 10.48 11.97
CA ARG A 165 4.14 11.15 13.27
C ARG A 165 3.64 10.34 14.46
N VAL A 166 2.48 9.69 14.31
CA VAL A 166 1.81 8.95 15.40
C VAL A 166 2.23 7.50 15.39
N GLY A 167 2.72 7.01 16.53
CA GLY A 167 3.08 5.60 16.74
C GLY A 167 1.86 4.76 17.12
N PHE A 168 1.77 3.54 16.57
CA PHE A 168 0.69 2.60 16.79
C PHE A 168 1.20 1.29 17.39
N PRO A 169 0.36 0.57 18.18
CA PRO A 169 0.77 -0.66 18.89
C PRO A 169 0.78 -1.91 18.00
N CYS A 170 0.17 -1.87 16.82
CA CYS A 170 0.11 -3.03 15.93
C CYS A 170 0.12 -2.61 14.45
N ILE A 171 0.53 -3.55 13.60
CA ILE A 171 0.51 -3.48 12.14
C ILE A 171 -0.88 -3.87 11.66
N GLY A 172 -1.50 -3.06 10.81
CA GLY A 172 -2.85 -3.27 10.32
C GLY A 172 -3.31 -2.12 9.44
N SER A 173 -4.59 -2.08 9.12
CA SER A 173 -5.23 -0.93 8.46
C SER A 173 -6.38 -0.40 9.30
N PHE A 174 -6.61 0.90 9.21
CA PHE A 174 -7.81 1.48 9.77
C PHE A 174 -9.06 0.98 9.07
N ILE A 175 -10.13 0.84 9.82
CA ILE A 175 -11.45 0.52 9.31
C ILE A 175 -12.51 1.35 10.05
N ILE A 176 -13.56 1.78 9.36
CA ILE A 176 -14.73 2.38 9.99
C ILE A 176 -15.73 1.28 10.34
N ASP A 177 -16.10 1.21 11.63
CA ASP A 177 -17.13 0.29 12.11
C ASP A 177 -18.56 0.78 11.77
N ASP A 178 -19.58 -0.05 12.05
CA ASP A 178 -20.98 0.29 11.74
C ASP A 178 -21.53 1.48 12.55
N GLN A 179 -20.82 1.92 13.57
CA GLN A 179 -21.20 3.04 14.44
C GLN A 179 -20.41 4.34 14.10
N GLY A 180 -19.50 4.28 13.12
CA GLY A 180 -18.70 5.43 12.68
C GLY A 180 -17.38 5.63 13.44
N PHE A 181 -16.90 4.65 14.21
CA PHE A 181 -15.59 4.75 14.84
C PHE A 181 -14.49 4.26 13.91
N VAL A 182 -13.38 4.98 13.89
CA VAL A 182 -12.14 4.53 13.26
C VAL A 182 -11.43 3.54 14.21
N ARG A 183 -11.15 2.35 13.71
CA ARG A 183 -10.49 1.26 14.44
C ARG A 183 -9.27 0.78 13.69
N LEU A 184 -8.20 0.43 14.42
CA LEU A 184 -7.04 -0.27 13.87
C LEU A 184 -7.23 -1.79 14.11
N GLU A 185 -8.17 -2.38 13.41
CA GLU A 185 -8.61 -3.77 13.62
C GLU A 185 -8.71 -4.56 12.31
N ASN A 186 -8.34 -3.94 11.18
CA ASN A 186 -8.30 -4.63 9.88
C ASN A 186 -6.87 -5.13 9.58
N ARG A 187 -6.79 -6.23 8.82
CA ARG A 187 -5.51 -6.69 8.26
C ARG A 187 -4.83 -5.55 7.50
N PRO A 188 -3.49 -5.54 7.38
CA PRO A 188 -2.83 -4.57 6.51
C PRO A 188 -3.35 -4.73 5.07
N LEU A 189 -4.25 -3.84 4.65
CA LEU A 189 -4.81 -3.86 3.29
C LEU A 189 -3.90 -3.04 2.38
N THR A 190 -3.05 -3.73 1.64
CA THR A 190 -2.11 -3.14 0.69
C THR A 190 -2.48 -3.51 -0.74
N LEU A 191 -1.93 -2.76 -1.70
CA LEU A 191 -2.11 -3.03 -3.13
C LEU A 191 -1.74 -4.49 -3.48
N GLU A 192 -0.63 -4.97 -2.94
CA GLU A 192 -0.10 -6.31 -3.24
C GLU A 192 -1.05 -7.41 -2.76
N ILE A 193 -1.65 -7.25 -1.58
CA ILE A 193 -2.65 -8.18 -1.03
C ILE A 193 -3.90 -8.20 -1.91
N GLN A 194 -4.37 -7.02 -2.31
CA GLN A 194 -5.55 -6.91 -3.16
C GLN A 194 -5.32 -7.53 -4.54
N ASP A 195 -4.15 -7.33 -5.13
CA ASP A 195 -3.80 -7.93 -6.43
C ASP A 195 -3.76 -9.45 -6.36
N LEU A 196 -3.21 -10.02 -5.30
CA LEU A 196 -3.20 -11.47 -5.11
C LEU A 196 -4.63 -12.03 -5.02
N GLU A 197 -5.49 -11.41 -4.24
CA GLU A 197 -6.90 -11.81 -4.12
C GLU A 197 -7.66 -11.63 -5.43
N ASN A 198 -7.38 -10.54 -6.17
CA ASN A 198 -7.97 -10.30 -7.49
C ASN A 198 -7.57 -11.37 -8.51
N ASN A 199 -6.36 -11.89 -8.42
CA ASN A 199 -5.89 -13.02 -9.22
C ASN A 199 -6.41 -14.40 -8.73
N GLY A 200 -7.33 -14.41 -7.75
CA GLY A 200 -7.90 -15.64 -7.20
C GLY A 200 -6.93 -16.44 -6.32
N ILE A 201 -5.85 -15.81 -5.85
CA ILE A 201 -4.88 -16.46 -4.98
C ILE A 201 -5.41 -16.43 -3.55
N PRO A 202 -5.62 -17.58 -2.90
CA PRO A 202 -6.13 -17.64 -1.53
C PRO A 202 -5.01 -17.24 -0.56
N ILE A 203 -5.07 -16.03 -0.03
CA ILE A 203 -4.20 -15.59 1.06
C ILE A 203 -4.82 -15.96 2.40
N ASP A 204 -3.99 -16.48 3.33
CA ASP A 204 -4.44 -16.93 4.65
C ASP A 204 -4.35 -15.79 5.69
N ILE A 205 -4.76 -14.58 5.31
CA ILE A 205 -4.84 -13.42 6.19
C ILE A 205 -6.31 -13.05 6.41
N PRO A 206 -6.91 -13.40 7.57
CA PRO A 206 -8.27 -12.96 7.93
C PRO A 206 -8.35 -11.44 7.96
N ARG A 207 -9.55 -10.88 7.69
CA ARG A 207 -9.77 -9.42 7.66
C ARG A 207 -9.50 -8.72 8.99
N ASP A 208 -9.76 -9.40 10.10
CA ASP A 208 -9.54 -8.92 11.47
C ASP A 208 -8.12 -9.20 12.00
N ARG A 209 -7.18 -9.61 11.12
CA ARG A 209 -5.83 -9.97 11.55
C ARG A 209 -4.91 -8.76 11.55
N THR A 210 -4.45 -8.37 12.73
CA THR A 210 -3.35 -7.42 12.95
C THR A 210 -2.10 -8.14 13.46
N TYR A 211 -0.93 -7.48 13.43
CA TYR A 211 0.32 -8.07 13.85
C TYR A 211 1.02 -7.18 14.88
N ASN A 212 1.53 -7.78 15.96
CA ASN A 212 2.21 -7.07 17.04
C ASN A 212 3.74 -7.09 16.88
N THR A 213 4.27 -7.79 15.88
CA THR A 213 5.71 -7.88 15.62
C THR A 213 5.99 -7.81 14.12
N VAL A 214 7.13 -7.23 13.76
CA VAL A 214 7.64 -7.20 12.37
C VAL A 214 7.82 -8.62 11.86
N ASP A 215 8.37 -9.52 12.67
CA ASP A 215 8.60 -10.92 12.34
C ASP A 215 7.32 -11.65 11.90
N SER A 216 6.24 -11.47 12.63
CA SER A 216 4.95 -12.10 12.30
C SER A 216 4.37 -11.56 11.01
N TYR A 217 4.53 -10.27 10.74
CA TYR A 217 4.07 -9.64 9.51
C TYR A 217 4.89 -10.08 8.29
N ILE A 218 6.22 -10.09 8.40
CA ILE A 218 7.10 -10.57 7.31
C ILE A 218 6.80 -12.04 6.96
N ASN A 219 6.57 -12.88 7.97
CA ASN A 219 6.18 -14.27 7.72
C ASN A 219 4.84 -14.37 6.96
N ALA A 220 3.88 -13.49 7.25
CA ALA A 220 2.62 -13.44 6.52
C ALA A 220 2.83 -12.99 5.06
N LEU A 221 3.68 -11.98 4.81
CA LEU A 221 4.03 -11.56 3.44
C LEU A 221 4.72 -12.68 2.66
N LEU A 222 5.70 -13.36 3.26
CA LEU A 222 6.35 -14.51 2.60
C LEU A 222 5.38 -15.66 2.35
N SER A 223 4.39 -15.88 3.24
CA SER A 223 3.30 -16.84 2.98
C SER A 223 2.45 -16.42 1.78
N CYS A 224 2.20 -15.12 1.56
CA CYS A 224 1.51 -14.63 0.36
C CYS A 224 2.28 -14.98 -0.91
N HIS A 225 3.61 -14.85 -0.90
CA HIS A 225 4.47 -15.28 -2.02
C HIS A 225 4.42 -16.80 -2.26
N ASP A 226 4.41 -17.61 -1.18
CA ASP A 226 4.21 -19.06 -1.33
C ASP A 226 2.87 -19.39 -1.98
N LYS A 227 1.81 -18.71 -1.54
CA LYS A 227 0.46 -18.89 -2.12
C LYS A 227 0.44 -18.48 -3.59
N ARG A 228 1.10 -17.38 -3.94
CA ARG A 228 1.24 -16.99 -5.35
C ARG A 228 1.92 -18.08 -6.15
N LEU A 229 3.09 -18.56 -5.71
CA LEU A 229 3.81 -19.64 -6.38
C LEU A 229 2.96 -20.92 -6.48
N HIS A 230 2.19 -21.23 -5.44
CA HIS A 230 1.36 -22.42 -5.38
C HIS A 230 0.15 -22.35 -6.31
N PHE A 231 -0.60 -21.25 -6.28
CA PHE A 231 -1.93 -21.16 -6.90
C PHE A 231 -1.95 -20.45 -8.26
N GLN A 232 -0.98 -19.59 -8.57
CA GLN A 232 -0.94 -18.92 -9.86
C GLN A 232 -0.40 -19.88 -10.93
N PRO A 233 -1.19 -20.24 -11.96
CA PRO A 233 -0.80 -21.29 -12.93
C PRO A 233 0.48 -20.94 -13.70
N ASN A 234 0.65 -19.68 -14.08
CA ASN A 234 1.79 -19.14 -14.82
C ASN A 234 2.86 -18.49 -13.93
N ALA A 235 2.94 -18.89 -12.65
CA ALA A 235 3.93 -18.33 -11.71
C ALA A 235 5.38 -18.64 -12.13
N VAL A 236 5.60 -19.67 -12.92
CA VAL A 236 6.93 -20.14 -13.34
C VAL A 236 7.02 -20.28 -14.85
N HIS A 237 8.24 -20.16 -15.38
CA HIS A 237 8.52 -20.39 -16.81
C HIS A 237 8.85 -21.86 -17.08
N ASN A 238 9.64 -22.49 -16.21
CA ASN A 238 10.10 -23.88 -16.30
C ASN A 238 10.50 -24.42 -14.92
N GLY A 239 11.02 -25.64 -14.88
CA GLY A 239 11.41 -26.28 -13.61
C GLY A 239 12.59 -25.61 -12.91
N ALA A 240 13.55 -25.07 -13.63
CA ALA A 240 14.69 -24.37 -13.05
C ALA A 240 14.24 -23.05 -12.41
N ASP A 241 13.39 -22.28 -13.08
CA ASP A 241 12.78 -21.06 -12.55
C ASP A 241 11.93 -21.36 -11.30
N CYS A 242 11.15 -22.46 -11.30
CA CYS A 242 10.41 -22.90 -10.12
C CYS A 242 11.34 -23.17 -8.93
N ALA A 243 12.41 -23.91 -9.15
CA ALA A 243 13.40 -24.22 -8.11
C ALA A 243 14.10 -22.93 -7.61
N ALA A 244 14.42 -22.00 -8.49
CA ALA A 244 15.00 -20.72 -8.14
C ALA A 244 14.06 -19.86 -7.28
N GLN A 245 12.76 -19.78 -7.61
CA GLN A 245 11.77 -19.06 -6.80
C GLN A 245 11.59 -19.71 -5.42
N MET A 246 11.49 -21.04 -5.34
CA MET A 246 11.43 -21.77 -4.07
C MET A 246 12.67 -21.54 -3.21
N SER A 247 13.85 -21.55 -3.82
CA SER A 247 15.12 -21.25 -3.16
C SER A 247 15.13 -19.83 -2.59
N ALA A 248 14.76 -18.83 -3.38
CA ALA A 248 14.67 -17.44 -2.93
C ALA A 248 13.75 -17.30 -1.70
N LEU A 249 12.55 -17.90 -1.73
CA LEU A 249 11.60 -17.87 -0.61
C LEU A 249 12.15 -18.57 0.65
N THR A 250 12.89 -19.65 0.48
CA THR A 250 13.54 -20.36 1.59
C THR A 250 14.59 -19.47 2.25
N ILE A 251 15.47 -18.89 1.43
CA ILE A 251 16.57 -18.06 1.93
C ILE A 251 16.08 -16.74 2.49
N MET A 252 15.08 -16.09 1.88
CA MET A 252 14.46 -14.86 2.42
C MET A 252 13.98 -15.06 3.86
N ARG A 253 13.48 -16.25 4.22
CA ARG A 253 13.12 -16.58 5.61
C ARG A 253 14.34 -16.73 6.50
N ALA A 254 15.37 -17.42 6.01
CA ALA A 254 16.58 -17.69 6.79
C ALA A 254 17.37 -16.42 7.11
N VAL A 255 17.47 -15.49 6.15
CA VAL A 255 18.31 -14.28 6.28
C VAL A 255 17.57 -13.06 6.85
N ARG A 256 16.29 -13.20 7.23
CA ARG A 256 15.45 -12.08 7.70
C ARG A 256 16.14 -11.24 8.79
N GLN A 257 16.81 -11.87 9.73
CA GLN A 257 17.45 -11.19 10.87
C GLN A 257 18.58 -10.24 10.46
N GLU A 258 19.17 -10.42 9.28
CA GLU A 258 20.21 -9.54 8.74
C GLU A 258 19.63 -8.20 8.22
N PHE A 259 18.33 -8.16 7.93
CA PHE A 259 17.66 -7.01 7.32
C PHE A 259 16.67 -6.30 8.26
N CYS A 260 16.32 -6.91 9.38
CA CYS A 260 15.35 -6.38 10.33
C CYS A 260 16.01 -6.20 11.69
N ARG A 261 15.89 -5.02 12.24
CA ARG A 261 16.49 -4.63 13.51
C ARG A 261 15.68 -5.18 14.69
N PRO A 262 16.25 -6.00 15.58
CA PRO A 262 15.54 -6.60 16.70
C PRO A 262 14.83 -5.58 17.62
N GLU A 263 15.45 -4.40 17.82
CA GLU A 263 14.91 -3.32 18.65
C GLU A 263 13.65 -2.68 18.06
N LEU A 264 13.41 -2.81 16.76
CA LEU A 264 12.21 -2.29 16.09
C LEU A 264 11.10 -3.36 15.91
N ASN A 265 11.38 -4.60 16.31
CA ASN A 265 10.46 -5.73 16.08
C ASN A 265 9.07 -5.56 16.73
N ASN A 266 9.00 -4.90 17.88
CA ASN A 266 7.75 -4.71 18.64
C ASN A 266 7.15 -3.31 18.48
N GLY A 267 7.56 -2.57 17.46
CA GLY A 267 7.08 -1.22 17.20
C GLY A 267 7.83 -0.13 17.98
N PRO A 268 7.26 1.07 18.06
CA PRO A 268 5.95 1.46 17.49
C PRO A 268 5.92 1.36 15.95
N PHE A 269 4.69 1.20 15.43
CA PHE A 269 4.42 1.10 13.99
C PHE A 269 3.80 2.40 13.48
N TYR A 270 3.90 2.68 12.17
CA TYR A 270 3.54 3.99 11.65
C TYR A 270 2.68 3.93 10.40
N ALA A 271 1.81 4.92 10.25
CA ALA A 271 0.98 5.06 9.06
C ALA A 271 1.83 5.32 7.81
N ARG A 272 1.50 4.64 6.73
CA ARG A 272 2.14 4.79 5.44
C ARG A 272 1.14 4.59 4.30
N LEU A 273 1.16 5.49 3.31
CA LEU A 273 0.54 5.28 2.02
C LEU A 273 1.44 4.35 1.20
N THR A 274 0.97 3.16 0.88
CA THR A 274 1.80 2.13 0.22
C THR A 274 1.86 2.29 -1.30
N ASP A 275 0.94 3.06 -1.90
CA ASP A 275 0.87 3.37 -3.33
C ASP A 275 1.12 4.86 -3.61
N THR A 276 2.15 5.44 -2.99
CA THR A 276 2.53 6.84 -3.27
C THR A 276 3.43 6.86 -4.51
N THR A 277 2.85 7.12 -5.68
CA THR A 277 3.54 7.22 -6.98
C THR A 277 3.27 8.57 -7.63
N ALA A 278 3.96 8.88 -8.72
CA ALA A 278 3.74 10.13 -9.48
C ALA A 278 2.29 10.29 -9.98
N ASN A 279 1.54 9.19 -10.12
CA ASN A 279 0.13 9.21 -10.53
C ASN A 279 -0.82 9.68 -9.41
N ASN A 280 -0.40 9.58 -8.14
CA ASN A 280 -1.23 9.87 -6.98
C ASN A 280 -0.88 11.22 -6.32
N LEU A 281 -0.02 12.01 -6.98
CA LEU A 281 0.41 13.33 -6.54
C LEU A 281 -0.09 14.40 -7.49
N ILE A 282 -0.90 15.34 -7.00
CA ILE A 282 -1.28 16.55 -7.73
C ILE A 282 -0.33 17.66 -7.29
N VAL A 283 0.33 18.30 -8.26
CA VAL A 283 1.34 19.31 -8.04
C VAL A 283 1.03 20.61 -8.80
N ASP A 284 1.55 21.74 -8.30
CA ASP A 284 1.58 22.99 -9.04
C ASP A 284 2.70 23.01 -10.11
N GLU A 285 2.86 24.14 -10.81
CA GLU A 285 3.87 24.33 -11.85
C GLU A 285 5.32 24.21 -11.33
N ASP A 286 5.52 24.46 -10.04
CA ASP A 286 6.81 24.34 -9.33
C ASP A 286 7.00 22.98 -8.63
N TRP A 287 6.11 22.02 -8.87
CA TRP A 287 6.09 20.70 -8.25
C TRP A 287 5.93 20.69 -6.73
N ASN A 288 5.31 21.70 -6.14
CA ASN A 288 4.82 21.57 -4.77
C ASN A 288 3.55 20.73 -4.76
N ILE A 289 3.46 19.78 -3.84
CA ILE A 289 2.28 18.92 -3.70
C ILE A 289 1.10 19.77 -3.23
N LYS A 290 0.03 19.76 -4.00
CA LYS A 290 -1.24 20.45 -3.73
C LYS A 290 -2.30 19.50 -3.22
N CYS A 291 -2.23 18.23 -3.61
CA CYS A 291 -3.17 17.22 -3.13
C CYS A 291 -2.59 15.81 -3.31
N LEU A 292 -2.80 14.95 -2.33
CA LEU A 292 -2.63 13.50 -2.42
C LEU A 292 -3.97 12.88 -2.78
N ILE A 293 -4.00 12.07 -3.80
CA ILE A 293 -5.20 11.31 -4.19
C ILE A 293 -4.94 9.82 -4.01
N ASP A 294 -5.98 9.01 -4.05
CA ASP A 294 -5.92 7.55 -3.99
C ASP A 294 -5.37 7.03 -2.65
N LEU A 295 -6.12 7.32 -1.56
CA LEU A 295 -5.72 6.97 -0.19
C LEU A 295 -6.10 5.53 0.22
N GLU A 296 -6.52 4.72 -0.72
CA GLU A 296 -7.11 3.39 -0.49
C GLU A 296 -6.14 2.34 0.08
N TRP A 297 -4.83 2.58 -0.06
CA TRP A 297 -3.79 1.64 0.36
C TRP A 297 -2.93 2.19 1.50
N MET A 298 -3.57 2.80 2.51
CA MET A 298 -2.87 3.16 3.74
C MET A 298 -2.88 2.02 4.73
N ALA A 299 -1.70 1.72 5.30
CA ALA A 299 -1.55 0.75 6.36
C ALA A 299 -0.59 1.25 7.44
N ILE A 300 -0.76 0.76 8.65
CA ILE A 300 0.18 0.92 9.74
C ILE A 300 1.23 -0.19 9.58
N LEU A 301 2.47 0.21 9.37
CA LEU A 301 3.57 -0.68 8.99
C LEU A 301 4.80 -0.48 9.89
N PRO A 302 5.76 -1.41 9.88
CA PRO A 302 7.04 -1.25 10.56
C PRO A 302 7.77 0.03 10.13
N SER A 303 8.50 0.65 11.06
CA SER A 303 9.29 1.86 10.77
C SER A 303 10.31 1.65 9.64
N GLU A 304 10.87 0.45 9.52
CA GLU A 304 11.81 0.07 8.44
C GLU A 304 11.14 -0.04 7.06
N PHE A 305 9.80 -0.06 7.00
CA PHE A 305 9.05 0.04 5.76
C PHE A 305 8.88 1.50 5.30
N ILE A 306 9.21 2.50 6.15
CA ILE A 306 9.31 3.89 5.75
C ILE A 306 10.64 4.06 5.02
N GLN A 307 10.57 4.19 3.69
CA GLN A 307 11.74 4.18 2.81
C GLN A 307 11.66 5.29 1.77
N PRO A 308 12.78 5.70 1.19
CA PRO A 308 12.76 6.58 0.03
C PRO A 308 11.89 5.98 -1.09
N PRO A 309 11.18 6.79 -1.87
CA PRO A 309 10.33 6.28 -2.95
C PRO A 309 11.12 5.46 -3.97
N SER A 310 10.67 4.25 -4.29
CA SER A 310 11.36 3.38 -5.27
C SER A 310 11.26 3.88 -6.71
N TRP A 311 10.28 4.76 -7.01
CA TRP A 311 9.99 5.29 -8.34
C TRP A 311 10.81 6.55 -8.72
N LEU A 312 11.82 6.95 -7.93
CA LEU A 312 12.64 8.15 -8.21
C LEU A 312 13.34 8.14 -9.56
N THR A 313 13.55 6.98 -10.16
CA THR A 313 14.14 6.79 -11.50
C THR A 313 13.13 6.32 -12.55
N SER A 314 11.85 6.14 -12.20
CA SER A 314 10.79 5.61 -13.08
C SER A 314 10.98 4.16 -13.54
N GLU A 315 11.97 3.45 -13.01
CA GLU A 315 12.26 2.07 -13.39
C GLU A 315 11.36 1.08 -12.64
N ALA A 316 11.09 -0.05 -13.26
CA ALA A 316 10.45 -1.17 -12.59
C ALA A 316 11.34 -1.72 -11.47
N VAL A 317 10.74 -2.37 -10.48
CA VAL A 317 11.44 -2.83 -9.26
C VAL A 317 12.65 -3.74 -9.57
N ASP A 318 12.54 -4.55 -10.59
CA ASP A 318 13.54 -5.49 -11.09
C ASP A 318 14.52 -4.87 -12.11
N GLU A 319 14.29 -3.63 -12.54
CA GLU A 319 15.11 -2.92 -13.52
C GLU A 319 15.90 -1.75 -12.91
N ILE A 320 15.75 -1.48 -11.60
CA ILE A 320 16.38 -0.34 -10.93
C ILE A 320 17.91 -0.33 -11.11
N ASN A 321 18.43 0.69 -11.81
CA ASN A 321 19.85 0.97 -11.83
C ASN A 321 20.30 1.54 -10.48
N VAL A 322 21.11 0.79 -9.74
CA VAL A 322 21.50 1.13 -8.36
C VAL A 322 22.25 2.45 -8.28
N GLU A 323 23.14 2.72 -9.21
CA GLU A 323 23.98 3.95 -9.19
C GLU A 323 23.13 5.20 -9.45
N GLU A 324 22.24 5.14 -10.45
CA GLU A 324 21.34 6.24 -10.77
C GLU A 324 20.30 6.45 -9.66
N TYR A 325 19.70 5.37 -9.16
CA TYR A 325 18.76 5.43 -8.05
C TYR A 325 19.43 5.99 -6.80
N ASN A 326 20.63 5.51 -6.42
CA ASN A 326 21.34 6.00 -5.24
C ASN A 326 21.62 7.50 -5.32
N LYS A 327 21.98 8.02 -6.48
CA LYS A 327 22.19 9.46 -6.70
C LYS A 327 20.90 10.25 -6.40
N ARG A 328 19.74 9.76 -6.85
CA ARG A 328 18.44 10.41 -6.58
C ARG A 328 18.01 10.24 -5.13
N ARG A 329 18.27 9.06 -4.56
CA ARG A 329 18.03 8.77 -3.16
C ARG A 329 18.82 9.70 -2.24
N GLU A 330 20.10 9.95 -2.52
CA GLU A 330 20.93 10.87 -1.73
C GLU A 330 20.37 12.29 -1.77
N GLU A 331 20.02 12.81 -2.94
CA GLU A 331 19.36 14.11 -3.10
C GLU A 331 18.05 14.19 -2.28
N PHE A 332 17.23 13.12 -2.30
CA PHE A 332 16.02 13.04 -1.48
C PHE A 332 16.33 13.00 0.01
N MET A 333 17.32 12.21 0.43
CA MET A 333 17.69 12.03 1.84
C MET A 333 18.24 13.31 2.49
N GLU A 334 19.03 14.10 1.76
CA GLU A 334 19.51 15.40 2.24
C GLU A 334 18.32 16.32 2.59
N ILE A 335 17.35 16.42 1.69
CA ILE A 335 16.15 17.22 1.90
C ILE A 335 15.27 16.66 3.03
N PHE A 336 15.13 15.32 3.07
CA PHE A 336 14.34 14.65 4.11
C PHE A 336 14.89 14.93 5.51
N GLU A 337 16.21 14.89 5.70
CA GLU A 337 16.87 15.20 6.97
C GLU A 337 16.70 16.67 7.38
N GLU A 338 16.74 17.60 6.39
CA GLU A 338 16.48 19.01 6.66
C GLU A 338 15.04 19.22 7.16
N GLU A 339 14.06 18.57 6.55
CA GLU A 339 12.66 18.69 6.95
C GLU A 339 12.39 17.97 8.28
N GLU A 340 13.03 16.82 8.53
CA GLU A 340 12.90 16.09 9.80
C GLU A 340 13.41 16.90 10.98
N LYS A 341 14.53 17.61 10.84
CA LYS A 341 15.09 18.50 11.89
C LYS A 341 14.18 19.66 12.25
N ARG A 342 13.23 20.02 11.39
CA ARG A 342 12.25 21.12 11.63
C ARG A 342 11.03 20.66 12.41
N LEU A 343 10.81 19.37 12.51
CA LEU A 343 9.68 18.77 13.21
C LEU A 343 10.05 18.39 14.65
N PRO A 344 9.09 18.34 15.59
CA PRO A 344 9.32 17.75 16.92
C PRO A 344 9.80 16.31 16.77
N GLN A 345 10.73 15.89 17.64
CA GLN A 345 11.24 14.51 17.63
C GLN A 345 10.10 13.51 17.78
N VAL A 346 10.19 12.42 17.00
CA VAL A 346 9.23 11.32 17.05
C VAL A 346 9.36 10.59 18.40
N GLU A 347 8.26 10.08 18.94
CA GLU A 347 8.22 9.33 20.21
C GLU A 347 9.17 8.12 20.25
N SER A 348 9.52 7.54 19.11
CA SER A 348 10.46 6.40 19.00
C SER A 348 11.91 6.75 19.35
N GLY A 349 12.27 8.02 19.43
CA GLY A 349 13.65 8.47 19.71
C GLY A 349 14.67 8.23 18.58
N VAL A 350 14.34 7.45 17.53
CA VAL A 350 15.21 7.19 16.37
C VAL A 350 14.69 7.94 15.15
N PRO A 351 15.48 8.85 14.55
CA PRO A 351 15.07 9.58 13.35
C PRO A 351 14.81 8.64 12.17
N TYR A 352 13.77 8.90 11.39
CA TYR A 352 13.46 8.12 10.17
C TYR A 352 14.58 8.17 9.14
N SER A 353 15.24 9.33 9.00
CA SER A 353 16.42 9.48 8.15
C SER A 353 17.53 8.48 8.53
N SER A 354 17.75 8.27 9.82
CA SER A 354 18.71 7.26 10.32
C SER A 354 18.26 5.84 9.99
N ILE A 355 16.96 5.53 10.15
CA ILE A 355 16.39 4.22 9.79
C ILE A 355 16.58 3.95 8.30
N MET A 356 16.24 4.93 7.44
CA MET A 356 16.36 4.83 5.98
C MET A 356 17.83 4.67 5.53
N LYS A 357 18.77 5.43 6.11
CA LYS A 357 20.21 5.32 5.80
C LYS A 357 20.75 3.96 6.17
N THR A 358 20.55 3.56 7.43
CA THR A 358 20.96 2.22 7.89
C THR A 358 20.32 1.13 7.04
N GLY A 359 19.01 1.26 6.74
CA GLY A 359 18.28 0.30 5.89
C GLY A 359 18.83 0.18 4.47
N TRP A 360 19.37 1.26 3.90
CA TRP A 360 20.09 1.19 2.62
C TRP A 360 21.41 0.44 2.74
N ASP A 361 22.20 0.77 3.76
CA ASP A 361 23.53 0.21 3.96
C ASP A 361 23.50 -1.31 4.24
N ILE A 362 22.58 -1.75 5.11
CA ILE A 362 22.40 -3.18 5.42
C ILE A 362 21.54 -3.94 4.39
N GLY A 363 20.83 -3.22 3.50
CA GLY A 363 20.01 -3.81 2.44
C GLY A 363 18.54 -4.04 2.80
N THR A 364 18.04 -3.52 3.92
CA THR A 364 16.61 -3.56 4.30
C THR A 364 15.73 -2.97 3.19
N PHE A 365 16.20 -1.92 2.48
CA PHE A 365 15.50 -1.35 1.34
C PHE A 365 15.12 -2.42 0.31
N TRP A 366 16.10 -3.22 -0.13
CA TRP A 366 15.89 -4.27 -1.12
C TRP A 366 15.05 -5.42 -0.56
N TYR A 367 15.27 -5.78 0.70
CA TYR A 367 14.50 -6.83 1.36
C TYR A 367 13.00 -6.48 1.46
N VAL A 368 12.68 -5.26 1.89
CA VAL A 368 11.28 -4.77 1.95
C VAL A 368 10.69 -4.62 0.56
N LEU A 369 11.47 -4.13 -0.42
CA LEU A 369 11.02 -4.01 -1.80
C LEU A 369 10.67 -5.38 -2.40
N ALA A 370 11.49 -6.40 -2.15
CA ALA A 370 11.21 -7.78 -2.54
C ALA A 370 9.91 -8.29 -1.89
N LEU A 371 9.74 -8.13 -0.58
CA LEU A 371 8.54 -8.55 0.14
C LEU A 371 7.26 -7.94 -0.43
N ARG A 372 7.33 -6.69 -0.89
CA ARG A 372 6.19 -5.94 -1.44
C ARG A 372 5.97 -6.14 -2.94
N SER A 373 6.79 -6.95 -3.59
CA SER A 373 6.72 -7.17 -5.05
C SER A 373 6.34 -8.61 -5.35
N PRO A 374 5.04 -8.93 -5.53
CA PRO A 374 4.61 -10.32 -5.74
C PRO A 374 5.30 -11.01 -6.92
N THR A 375 5.59 -10.29 -7.99
CA THR A 375 6.26 -10.80 -9.19
C THR A 375 7.76 -10.56 -9.20
N GLY A 376 8.24 -9.49 -8.54
CA GLY A 376 9.64 -9.07 -8.56
C GLY A 376 10.51 -9.65 -7.44
N LEU A 377 9.93 -10.37 -6.45
CA LEU A 377 10.69 -10.82 -5.28
C LEU A 377 11.96 -11.58 -5.67
N TYR A 378 11.86 -12.57 -6.54
CA TYR A 378 13.01 -13.43 -6.83
C TYR A 378 14.08 -12.71 -7.64
N SER A 379 13.72 -11.81 -8.57
CA SER A 379 14.69 -10.97 -9.30
C SER A 379 15.46 -10.09 -8.32
N VAL A 380 14.74 -9.36 -7.44
CA VAL A 380 15.39 -8.55 -6.40
C VAL A 380 16.23 -9.40 -5.45
N PHE A 381 15.79 -10.62 -5.13
CA PHE A 381 16.59 -11.53 -4.30
C PHE A 381 17.92 -11.86 -4.96
N TYR A 382 17.92 -12.36 -6.20
CA TYR A 382 19.15 -12.78 -6.87
C TYR A 382 20.06 -11.60 -7.24
N ASP A 383 19.50 -10.44 -7.58
CA ASP A 383 20.28 -9.29 -8.01
C ASP A 383 20.80 -8.43 -6.86
N ARG A 384 20.10 -8.40 -5.72
CA ARG A 384 20.36 -7.41 -4.65
C ARG A 384 20.59 -8.01 -3.25
N ILE A 385 19.96 -9.12 -2.93
CA ILE A 385 20.02 -9.74 -1.61
C ILE A 385 21.08 -10.82 -1.57
N GLN A 386 20.96 -11.81 -2.45
CA GLN A 386 21.91 -12.93 -2.55
C GLN A 386 23.37 -12.49 -2.66
N PRO A 387 23.76 -11.49 -3.48
CA PRO A 387 25.16 -11.06 -3.64
C PRO A 387 25.79 -10.46 -2.37
N ARG A 388 24.97 -10.09 -1.39
CA ARG A 388 25.48 -9.59 -0.09
C ARG A 388 26.08 -10.71 0.76
N PHE A 389 25.62 -11.95 0.54
CA PHE A 389 26.10 -13.14 1.24
C PHE A 389 27.19 -13.87 0.44
N CYS A 390 26.93 -14.09 -0.85
CA CYS A 390 27.84 -14.81 -1.71
C CYS A 390 27.60 -14.44 -3.18
N LYS A 391 28.52 -13.67 -3.77
CA LYS A 391 28.40 -13.22 -5.18
C LYS A 391 28.55 -14.37 -6.17
N GLU A 392 29.28 -15.41 -5.81
CA GLU A 392 29.54 -16.57 -6.68
C GLU A 392 28.29 -17.42 -6.89
N HIS A 393 27.28 -17.28 -6.04
CA HIS A 393 26.02 -18.04 -6.14
C HIS A 393 24.99 -17.45 -7.12
N ASN A 394 25.21 -16.28 -7.70
CA ASN A 394 24.19 -15.65 -8.57
C ASN A 394 23.83 -16.51 -9.78
N ASP A 395 24.84 -17.10 -10.42
CA ASP A 395 24.68 -17.95 -11.60
C ASP A 395 24.92 -19.44 -11.26
N ASP A 396 25.00 -19.79 -9.98
CA ASP A 396 25.30 -21.15 -9.54
C ASP A 396 24.03 -21.99 -9.44
N VAL A 397 23.85 -22.85 -10.44
CA VAL A 397 22.75 -23.83 -10.46
C VAL A 397 22.77 -24.74 -9.23
N HIS A 398 23.94 -25.04 -8.67
CA HIS A 398 24.05 -25.86 -7.47
C HIS A 398 23.48 -25.18 -6.23
N PHE A 399 23.55 -23.85 -6.14
CA PHE A 399 22.97 -23.12 -5.03
C PHE A 399 21.46 -23.36 -4.91
N TYR A 400 20.69 -23.04 -5.95
CA TYR A 400 19.24 -23.19 -5.85
C TYR A 400 18.80 -24.66 -5.91
N THR A 401 19.53 -25.54 -6.57
CA THR A 401 19.22 -26.99 -6.54
C THR A 401 19.46 -27.62 -5.18
N SER A 402 20.36 -27.06 -4.37
CA SER A 402 20.61 -27.51 -3.00
C SER A 402 19.63 -26.91 -1.98
N THR A 403 19.05 -25.74 -2.26
CA THR A 403 18.22 -25.00 -1.30
C THR A 403 16.71 -25.15 -1.49
N TYR A 404 16.22 -25.28 -2.74
CA TYR A 404 14.78 -25.41 -3.00
C TYR A 404 14.11 -26.62 -2.30
N PRO A 405 14.80 -27.78 -2.04
CA PRO A 405 14.14 -28.89 -1.35
C PRO A 405 13.68 -28.56 0.07
N TYR A 406 14.25 -27.53 0.69
CA TYR A 406 13.86 -27.08 2.03
C TYR A 406 12.59 -26.22 2.06
N TRP A 407 12.08 -25.80 0.90
CA TRP A 407 10.84 -25.06 0.82
C TRP A 407 9.61 -25.94 1.16
N THR A 408 9.61 -27.22 0.72
CA THR A 408 8.57 -28.19 1.05
C THR A 408 9.10 -29.63 0.97
N CYS A 409 8.54 -30.53 1.77
CA CYS A 409 8.96 -31.94 1.81
C CYS A 409 8.84 -32.66 0.45
N ASN A 410 7.94 -32.21 -0.43
CA ASN A 410 7.69 -32.80 -1.75
C ASN A 410 8.12 -31.89 -2.90
N ALA A 411 9.25 -31.19 -2.75
CA ALA A 411 9.72 -30.15 -3.67
C ALA A 411 9.76 -30.60 -5.14
N ASN A 412 10.31 -31.77 -5.44
CA ASN A 412 10.39 -32.30 -6.80
C ASN A 412 9.02 -32.54 -7.44
N ALA A 413 8.08 -33.10 -6.68
CA ALA A 413 6.71 -33.30 -7.16
C ALA A 413 5.99 -31.97 -7.38
N PHE A 414 6.26 -30.98 -6.52
CA PHE A 414 5.74 -29.62 -6.69
C PHE A 414 6.26 -28.96 -7.97
N VAL A 415 7.58 -28.99 -8.21
CA VAL A 415 8.20 -28.46 -9.44
C VAL A 415 7.55 -29.07 -10.68
N LYS A 416 7.42 -30.41 -10.71
CA LYS A 416 6.77 -31.12 -11.84
C LYS A 416 5.35 -30.62 -12.07
N LYS A 417 4.54 -30.56 -11.00
CA LYS A 417 3.17 -30.05 -11.06
C LYS A 417 3.11 -28.62 -11.59
N LYS A 418 4.00 -27.72 -11.14
CA LYS A 418 4.00 -26.32 -11.60
C LYS A 418 4.34 -26.17 -13.08
N VAL A 419 5.22 -27.00 -13.61
CA VAL A 419 5.51 -27.05 -15.05
C VAL A 419 4.27 -27.52 -15.83
N GLU A 420 3.59 -28.55 -15.35
CA GLU A 420 2.33 -29.03 -15.95
C GLU A 420 1.22 -27.96 -15.91
N ASP A 421 1.05 -27.25 -14.78
CA ASP A 421 0.11 -26.14 -14.63
C ASP A 421 0.38 -25.02 -15.67
N LYS A 422 1.66 -24.69 -15.88
CA LYS A 422 2.10 -23.69 -16.88
C LYS A 422 1.79 -24.14 -18.31
N GLU A 423 2.05 -25.38 -18.66
CA GLU A 423 1.73 -25.93 -19.98
C GLU A 423 0.23 -25.88 -20.27
N ILE A 424 -0.60 -26.25 -19.28
CA ILE A 424 -2.05 -26.18 -19.38
C ILE A 424 -2.51 -24.72 -19.54
N TYR A 425 -1.93 -23.80 -18.77
CA TYR A 425 -2.23 -22.37 -18.87
C TYR A 425 -1.90 -21.82 -20.27
N ASP A 426 -0.70 -22.11 -20.79
CA ASP A 426 -0.25 -21.65 -22.10
C ASP A 426 -1.10 -22.20 -23.25
N LYS A 427 -1.59 -23.43 -23.10
CA LYS A 427 -2.53 -24.01 -24.07
C LYS A 427 -3.85 -23.26 -24.07
N LYS A 428 -4.44 -23.03 -22.89
CA LYS A 428 -5.69 -22.26 -22.75
C LYS A 428 -5.54 -20.81 -23.26
N LEU A 429 -4.39 -20.18 -22.97
CA LEU A 429 -4.10 -18.82 -23.44
C LEU A 429 -4.08 -18.75 -24.97
N ARG A 430 -3.36 -19.68 -25.62
CA ARG A 430 -3.32 -19.78 -27.09
C ARG A 430 -4.71 -20.04 -27.69
N GLU A 431 -5.53 -20.87 -27.04
CA GLU A 431 -6.91 -21.11 -27.46
C GLU A 431 -7.79 -19.87 -27.37
N ALA A 432 -7.66 -19.12 -26.25
CA ALA A 432 -8.45 -17.88 -26.02
C ALA A 432 -8.09 -16.75 -27.00
N PHE A 433 -6.83 -16.68 -27.46
CA PHE A 433 -6.37 -15.68 -28.44
C PHE A 433 -6.34 -16.18 -29.89
N LYS A 434 -6.77 -17.40 -30.16
CA LYS A 434 -7.06 -17.80 -31.54
C LYS A 434 -8.31 -17.05 -32.00
N VAL A 435 -8.07 -15.96 -32.71
CA VAL A 435 -9.12 -15.27 -33.46
C VAL A 435 -9.67 -16.28 -34.50
N PRO A 436 -11.01 -16.45 -34.65
CA PRO A 436 -11.59 -17.36 -35.62
C PRO A 436 -11.26 -16.98 -37.06
#